data_86464049a7ceeaf61d6c3b6aab52e17b
#
_entry.id   86464049a7ceeaf61d6c3b6aab52e17b
#
_cell.length_a   1.000
_cell.length_b   1.000
_cell.length_c   1.000
_cell.angle_alpha   90.00
_cell.angle_beta   90.00
_cell.angle_gamma   90.00
#
_symmetry.space_group_name_H-M   'P 1'
#
loop_
_entity.id
_entity.type
_entity.pdbx_description
1 polymer ?
#
loop_
_entity_poly.entity_id
_entity_poly.type
_entity_poly.pdbx_seq_one_letter_code
_entity_poly.pdbx_strand_id
1 'polypeptide(L)'
;VYKDGNHDAIIAIGGGSAMDGGKAISLTVNSGIPLWDFEFLDKVPKDLKGKNPFPKLITIPTTAGTGAETEITAMVTDTKKGMKFCLWHPDARPCLALVDPELTLKLPANLTAWTGIDAMIHAIEGYSVPMFHPLCDGSALESLNLISKSLYLAVEEPDNLVARGGMIVGSYLGGVAFLKGLGLVHAISHMVGAEYNTHHGLTNAIILPTVMEYNLPGLEEKVKRMSEAMQFNDHSVEGFKNNLNKMLDRLKIPNGLNEIGVPEDCFERIAQKSMLDQAYGQNPKKATLEEVKELTLKSIKKAR
;
A
#
# COMPACT_ATOMS: atom_id res chain seq x y z
N VAL A 1 22.48 19.70 4.36
CA VAL A 1 23.12 18.82 3.36
C VAL A 1 22.72 19.24 1.93
N TYR A 2 21.42 19.16 1.53
CA TYR A 2 21.03 19.46 0.14
C TYR A 2 21.44 20.86 -0.30
N LYS A 3 21.05 21.88 0.44
CA LYS A 3 21.37 23.29 0.14
C LYS A 3 22.86 23.60 0.29
N ASP A 4 23.49 23.12 1.35
CA ASP A 4 24.89 23.38 1.66
C ASP A 4 25.84 22.70 0.63
N GLY A 5 25.43 21.53 0.10
CA GLY A 5 26.17 20.79 -0.90
C GLY A 5 25.88 21.23 -2.33
N ASN A 6 25.00 22.22 -2.55
CA ASN A 6 24.56 22.68 -3.87
C ASN A 6 24.09 21.54 -4.78
N HIS A 7 23.33 20.58 -4.20
CA HIS A 7 22.77 19.44 -4.92
C HIS A 7 21.57 19.88 -5.77
N ASP A 8 21.34 19.21 -6.88
CA ASP A 8 20.27 19.50 -7.85
C ASP A 8 19.25 18.37 -8.03
N ALA A 9 19.51 17.23 -7.40
CA ALA A 9 18.64 16.05 -7.45
C ALA A 9 18.62 15.30 -6.11
N ILE A 10 17.61 14.45 -5.94
CA ILE A 10 17.45 13.52 -4.81
C ILE A 10 17.36 12.12 -5.39
N ILE A 11 18.13 11.19 -4.83
CA ILE A 11 17.99 9.75 -5.11
C ILE A 11 17.43 9.11 -3.83
N ALA A 12 16.22 8.55 -3.91
CA ALA A 12 15.59 7.79 -2.85
C ALA A 12 15.74 6.29 -3.16
N ILE A 13 16.62 5.61 -2.42
CA ILE A 13 16.91 4.19 -2.59
C ILE A 13 16.53 3.43 -1.32
N GLY A 14 15.72 2.38 -1.45
CA GLY A 14 15.28 1.54 -0.34
C GLY A 14 13.85 1.05 -0.46
N GLY A 15 13.21 0.71 0.65
CA GLY A 15 11.78 0.41 0.72
C GLY A 15 10.91 1.67 0.79
N GLY A 16 9.59 1.50 1.01
CA GLY A 16 8.62 2.60 1.04
C GLY A 16 9.02 3.77 1.92
N SER A 17 9.48 3.53 3.14
CA SER A 17 9.90 4.61 4.06
C SER A 17 11.07 5.45 3.53
N ALA A 18 12.00 4.85 2.79
CA ALA A 18 13.11 5.60 2.20
C ALA A 18 12.60 6.48 1.04
N MET A 19 11.66 5.96 0.24
CA MET A 19 11.06 6.72 -0.86
C MET A 19 10.19 7.86 -0.34
N ASP A 20 9.35 7.58 0.65
CA ASP A 20 8.50 8.59 1.28
C ASP A 20 9.33 9.68 1.97
N GLY A 21 10.44 9.30 2.62
CA GLY A 21 11.42 10.25 3.15
C GLY A 21 12.02 11.14 2.05
N GLY A 22 12.43 10.55 0.92
CA GLY A 22 12.95 11.28 -0.24
C GLY A 22 11.93 12.25 -0.83
N LYS A 23 10.66 11.84 -0.95
CA LYS A 23 9.54 12.69 -1.41
C LYS A 23 9.26 13.81 -0.42
N ALA A 24 9.19 13.54 0.88
CA ALA A 24 8.98 14.54 1.92
C ALA A 24 10.09 15.62 1.91
N ILE A 25 11.35 15.20 1.69
CA ILE A 25 12.47 16.12 1.48
C ILE A 25 12.27 16.93 0.20
N SER A 26 11.88 16.28 -0.90
CA SER A 26 11.62 16.95 -2.17
C SER A 26 10.53 18.02 -2.06
N LEU A 27 9.43 17.71 -1.34
CA LEU A 27 8.34 18.65 -1.11
C LEU A 27 8.80 19.93 -0.36
N THR A 28 9.73 19.79 0.57
CA THR A 28 10.04 20.89 1.52
C THR A 28 11.33 21.63 1.25
N VAL A 29 12.30 21.01 0.59
CA VAL A 29 13.68 21.51 0.56
C VAL A 29 13.82 22.88 -0.11
N ASN A 30 13.05 23.15 -1.16
CA ASN A 30 13.10 24.41 -1.92
C ASN A 30 11.76 25.16 -1.95
N SER A 31 10.65 24.50 -1.69
CA SER A 31 9.30 25.07 -1.83
C SER A 31 9.01 26.23 -0.89
N GLY A 32 9.67 26.27 0.27
CA GLY A 32 9.42 27.24 1.33
C GLY A 32 8.10 27.02 2.05
N ILE A 33 7.47 25.85 1.86
CA ILE A 33 6.20 25.44 2.48
C ILE A 33 6.50 24.43 3.59
N PRO A 34 5.86 24.53 4.77
CA PRO A 34 5.95 23.52 5.81
C PRO A 34 5.44 22.15 5.35
N LEU A 35 6.02 21.06 5.88
CA LEU A 35 5.71 19.70 5.45
C LEU A 35 4.21 19.36 5.53
N TRP A 36 3.56 19.74 6.62
CA TRP A 36 2.16 19.39 6.88
C TRP A 36 1.15 20.18 6.02
N ASP A 37 1.56 21.27 5.37
CA ASP A 37 0.71 22.03 4.44
C ASP A 37 0.54 21.29 3.08
N PHE A 38 1.24 20.15 2.90
CA PHE A 38 1.10 19.24 1.76
C PHE A 38 0.12 18.09 2.03
N GLU A 39 -0.67 18.12 3.11
CA GLU A 39 -1.64 17.06 3.42
C GLU A 39 -2.67 16.91 2.29
N PHE A 40 -2.95 15.64 1.93
CA PHE A 40 -3.77 15.29 0.76
C PHE A 40 -5.20 15.84 0.83
N LEU A 41 -5.78 15.92 2.01
CA LEU A 41 -7.13 16.44 2.21
C LEU A 41 -7.20 17.96 2.23
N ASP A 42 -6.08 18.64 2.32
CA ASP A 42 -5.97 20.09 2.27
C ASP A 42 -5.89 20.62 0.83
N LYS A 43 -5.94 21.94 0.71
CA LYS A 43 -5.72 22.59 -0.59
C LYS A 43 -4.25 22.47 -0.99
N VAL A 44 -4.01 22.04 -2.23
CA VAL A 44 -2.67 22.00 -2.81
C VAL A 44 -2.01 23.38 -2.69
N PRO A 45 -0.83 23.49 -2.06
CA PRO A 45 -0.10 24.75 -1.96
C PRO A 45 0.24 25.33 -3.33
N LYS A 46 -0.01 26.61 -3.55
CA LYS A 46 0.26 27.31 -4.82
C LYS A 46 1.39 28.33 -4.73
N ASP A 47 1.67 28.86 -3.53
CA ASP A 47 2.66 29.92 -3.31
C ASP A 47 4.08 29.33 -3.12
N LEU A 48 4.48 28.48 -4.04
CA LEU A 48 5.78 27.80 -4.02
C LEU A 48 6.92 28.81 -4.28
N LYS A 49 7.98 28.72 -3.49
CA LYS A 49 9.18 29.56 -3.67
C LYS A 49 10.18 28.92 -4.64
N GLY A 50 10.95 29.78 -5.30
CA GLY A 50 12.05 29.36 -6.17
C GLY A 50 11.64 28.94 -7.58
N LYS A 51 12.63 28.79 -8.46
CA LYS A 51 12.42 28.38 -9.86
C LYS A 51 12.16 26.86 -9.99
N ASN A 52 12.74 26.07 -9.08
CA ASN A 52 12.58 24.62 -9.00
C ASN A 52 12.16 24.26 -7.56
N PRO A 53 10.89 24.45 -7.20
CA PRO A 53 10.43 24.17 -5.85
C PRO A 53 10.59 22.71 -5.46
N PHE A 54 10.51 21.80 -6.43
CA PHE A 54 10.73 20.37 -6.26
C PHE A 54 11.91 19.93 -7.11
N PRO A 55 13.05 19.51 -6.48
CA PRO A 55 14.19 18.99 -7.22
C PRO A 55 13.84 17.69 -7.94
N LYS A 56 14.63 17.32 -8.95
CA LYS A 56 14.51 16.03 -9.61
C LYS A 56 14.62 14.91 -8.57
N LEU A 57 13.65 14.00 -8.59
CA LEU A 57 13.61 12.86 -7.70
C LEU A 57 13.74 11.59 -8.52
N ILE A 58 14.71 10.74 -8.17
CA ILE A 58 14.89 9.39 -8.70
C ILE A 58 14.57 8.42 -7.60
N THR A 59 13.69 7.44 -7.87
CA THR A 59 13.28 6.40 -6.93
C THR A 59 13.84 5.06 -7.35
N ILE A 60 14.43 4.32 -6.40
CA ILE A 60 15.05 3.01 -6.63
C ILE A 60 14.57 2.05 -5.53
N PRO A 61 13.51 1.25 -5.79
CA PRO A 61 12.98 0.34 -4.78
C PRO A 61 13.92 -0.84 -4.53
N THR A 62 14.03 -1.24 -3.25
CA THR A 62 14.69 -2.48 -2.82
C THR A 62 13.72 -3.49 -2.25
N THR A 63 12.41 -3.18 -2.32
CA THR A 63 11.29 -4.06 -1.95
C THR A 63 10.29 -4.11 -3.10
N ALA A 64 9.61 -5.24 -3.26
CA ALA A 64 8.53 -5.40 -4.21
C ALA A 64 7.20 -5.43 -3.43
N GLY A 65 6.60 -4.26 -3.20
CA GLY A 65 5.42 -4.17 -2.37
C GLY A 65 4.70 -2.83 -2.39
N THR A 66 5.37 -1.78 -1.96
CA THR A 66 4.73 -0.49 -1.68
C THR A 66 4.26 0.27 -2.91
N GLY A 67 4.87 0.04 -4.10
CA GLY A 67 4.59 0.84 -5.29
C GLY A 67 4.98 2.33 -5.18
N ALA A 68 5.62 2.71 -4.07
CA ALA A 68 5.95 4.10 -3.76
C ALA A 68 6.86 4.77 -4.79
N GLU A 69 7.58 4.01 -5.58
CA GLU A 69 8.42 4.52 -6.67
C GLU A 69 7.61 5.18 -7.79
N THR A 70 6.33 4.85 -7.93
CA THR A 70 5.47 5.29 -9.04
C THR A 70 4.59 6.49 -8.71
N GLU A 71 4.44 6.83 -7.44
CA GLU A 71 3.47 7.79 -6.98
C GLU A 71 4.06 9.11 -6.48
N ILE A 72 3.21 10.14 -6.45
CA ILE A 72 3.54 11.49 -5.97
C ILE A 72 3.32 11.68 -4.47
N THR A 73 2.74 10.69 -3.82
CA THR A 73 2.38 10.74 -2.40
C THR A 73 3.50 10.24 -1.51
N ALA A 74 3.57 10.74 -0.30
CA ALA A 74 4.48 10.29 0.76
C ALA A 74 3.68 10.06 2.05
N MET A 75 3.77 8.85 2.61
CA MET A 75 3.11 8.51 3.86
C MET A 75 4.02 8.82 5.05
N VAL A 76 3.67 9.84 5.83
CA VAL A 76 4.48 10.33 6.96
C VAL A 76 3.68 10.28 8.25
N THR A 77 4.27 9.72 9.31
CA THR A 77 3.64 9.66 10.63
C THR A 77 3.85 10.98 11.39
N ASP A 78 2.77 11.65 11.75
CA ASP A 78 2.79 12.71 12.75
C ASP A 78 2.74 12.07 14.15
N THR A 79 3.88 12.00 14.80
CA THR A 79 4.01 11.40 16.14
C THR A 79 3.25 12.16 17.23
N LYS A 80 2.94 13.44 17.01
CA LYS A 80 2.13 14.24 17.95
C LYS A 80 0.67 13.88 17.87
N LYS A 81 0.17 13.63 16.64
CA LYS A 81 -1.21 13.24 16.41
C LYS A 81 -1.41 11.71 16.51
N GLY A 82 -0.32 10.92 16.46
CA GLY A 82 -0.37 9.45 16.42
C GLY A 82 -1.15 8.95 15.20
N MET A 83 -0.96 9.60 14.06
CA MET A 83 -1.63 9.28 12.80
C MET A 83 -0.64 9.37 11.63
N LYS A 84 -0.89 8.58 10.59
CA LYS A 84 -0.15 8.64 9.34
C LYS A 84 -0.92 9.54 8.36
N PHE A 85 -0.21 10.46 7.73
CA PHE A 85 -0.75 11.41 6.77
C PHE A 85 -0.16 11.18 5.39
N CYS A 86 -0.99 11.33 4.38
CA CYS A 86 -0.59 11.34 2.99
C CYS A 86 -0.23 12.78 2.58
N LEU A 87 1.01 12.99 2.20
CA LEU A 87 1.52 14.29 1.73
C LEU A 87 1.75 14.22 0.23
N TRP A 88 1.41 15.27 -0.51
CA TRP A 88 1.56 15.26 -1.95
C TRP A 88 1.61 16.65 -2.59
N HIS A 89 2.13 16.67 -3.82
CA HIS A 89 1.93 17.79 -4.75
C HIS A 89 2.01 17.25 -6.19
N PRO A 90 1.14 17.68 -7.12
CA PRO A 90 1.10 17.13 -8.47
C PRO A 90 2.40 17.30 -9.26
N ASP A 91 3.21 18.32 -8.93
CA ASP A 91 4.47 18.59 -9.60
C ASP A 91 5.69 17.93 -8.90
N ALA A 92 5.51 17.28 -7.73
CA ALA A 92 6.58 16.64 -6.96
C ALA A 92 6.77 15.14 -7.29
N ARG A 93 6.38 14.73 -8.50
CA ARG A 93 6.51 13.32 -8.92
C ARG A 93 7.96 12.94 -9.19
N PRO A 94 8.33 11.66 -8.96
CA PRO A 94 9.61 11.13 -9.41
C PRO A 94 9.76 11.31 -10.93
N CYS A 95 10.92 11.77 -11.36
CA CYS A 95 11.24 11.90 -12.80
C CYS A 95 11.73 10.59 -13.41
N LEU A 96 12.17 9.64 -12.57
CA LEU A 96 12.61 8.31 -12.94
C LEU A 96 12.37 7.35 -11.78
N ALA A 97 11.73 6.21 -12.07
CA ALA A 97 11.71 5.03 -11.22
C ALA A 97 12.63 3.96 -11.85
N LEU A 98 13.72 3.63 -11.17
CA LEU A 98 14.64 2.57 -11.59
C LEU A 98 14.27 1.28 -10.86
N VAL A 99 13.63 0.37 -11.58
CA VAL A 99 13.05 -0.87 -11.04
C VAL A 99 13.97 -2.04 -11.39
N ASP A 100 14.91 -2.35 -10.49
CA ASP A 100 15.92 -3.39 -10.67
C ASP A 100 15.63 -4.59 -9.71
N PRO A 101 15.25 -5.77 -10.23
CA PRO A 101 14.95 -6.93 -9.40
C PRO A 101 16.16 -7.46 -8.61
N GLU A 102 17.39 -7.22 -9.05
CA GLU A 102 18.60 -7.64 -8.33
C GLU A 102 18.69 -6.99 -6.94
N LEU A 103 18.16 -5.77 -6.78
CA LEU A 103 18.15 -5.07 -5.50
C LEU A 103 17.21 -5.71 -4.46
N THR A 104 16.36 -6.64 -4.89
CA THR A 104 15.43 -7.38 -4.00
C THR A 104 15.96 -8.75 -3.58
N LEU A 105 17.07 -9.27 -4.16
CA LEU A 105 17.60 -10.61 -3.89
C LEU A 105 17.96 -10.86 -2.43
N LYS A 106 18.39 -9.81 -1.71
CA LYS A 106 18.75 -9.92 -0.28
C LYS A 106 17.58 -9.68 0.67
N LEU A 107 16.38 -9.46 0.16
CA LEU A 107 15.21 -9.24 1.00
C LEU A 107 14.83 -10.57 1.70
N PRO A 108 14.73 -10.60 3.04
CA PRO A 108 14.34 -11.79 3.79
C PRO A 108 13.00 -12.35 3.34
N ALA A 109 12.81 -13.66 3.43
CA ALA A 109 11.61 -14.38 2.96
C ALA A 109 10.31 -13.82 3.58
N ASN A 110 10.31 -13.51 4.88
CA ASN A 110 9.16 -12.92 5.55
C ASN A 110 8.84 -11.51 5.01
N LEU A 111 9.85 -10.67 4.79
CA LEU A 111 9.64 -9.35 4.19
C LEU A 111 9.20 -9.46 2.73
N THR A 112 9.74 -10.42 1.96
CA THR A 112 9.28 -10.71 0.60
C THR A 112 7.79 -11.10 0.59
N ALA A 113 7.35 -11.96 1.53
CA ALA A 113 5.96 -12.35 1.67
C ALA A 113 5.06 -11.16 2.03
N TRP A 114 5.45 -10.40 3.06
CA TRP A 114 4.64 -9.29 3.58
C TRP A 114 4.49 -8.14 2.57
N THR A 115 5.59 -7.77 1.91
CA THR A 115 5.54 -6.73 0.87
C THR A 115 4.82 -7.21 -0.38
N GLY A 116 4.98 -8.48 -0.77
CA GLY A 116 4.30 -9.04 -1.92
C GLY A 116 2.78 -9.15 -1.74
N ILE A 117 2.31 -9.50 -0.53
CA ILE A 117 0.87 -9.44 -0.22
C ILE A 117 0.38 -7.99 -0.21
N ASP A 118 1.17 -7.04 0.27
CA ASP A 118 0.84 -5.61 0.21
C ASP A 118 0.57 -5.15 -1.24
N ALA A 119 1.48 -5.49 -2.16
CA ALA A 119 1.29 -5.22 -3.59
C ALA A 119 0.00 -5.86 -4.16
N MET A 120 -0.32 -7.09 -3.73
CA MET A 120 -1.57 -7.76 -4.10
C MET A 120 -2.79 -7.00 -3.57
N ILE A 121 -2.74 -6.51 -2.34
CA ILE A 121 -3.83 -5.74 -1.71
C ILE A 121 -4.01 -4.40 -2.43
N HIS A 122 -2.94 -3.72 -2.82
CA HIS A 122 -3.01 -2.52 -3.66
C HIS A 122 -3.83 -2.78 -4.92
N ALA A 123 -3.54 -3.89 -5.61
CA ALA A 123 -4.27 -4.26 -6.82
C ALA A 123 -5.74 -4.64 -6.54
N ILE A 124 -6.02 -5.42 -5.48
CA ILE A 124 -7.38 -5.81 -5.09
C ILE A 124 -8.21 -4.58 -4.70
N GLU A 125 -7.71 -3.74 -3.80
CA GLU A 125 -8.44 -2.55 -3.37
C GLU A 125 -8.57 -1.53 -4.50
N GLY A 126 -7.49 -1.21 -5.21
CA GLY A 126 -7.52 -0.31 -6.36
C GLY A 126 -8.50 -0.74 -7.44
N TYR A 127 -8.55 -2.05 -7.76
CA TYR A 127 -9.54 -2.59 -8.71
C TYR A 127 -10.97 -2.48 -8.16
N SER A 128 -11.16 -2.65 -6.85
CA SER A 128 -12.46 -2.63 -6.20
C SER A 128 -13.08 -1.23 -6.11
N VAL A 129 -12.29 -0.16 -6.05
CA VAL A 129 -12.77 1.24 -6.06
C VAL A 129 -13.75 1.46 -7.22
N PRO A 130 -14.91 2.13 -6.99
CA PRO A 130 -15.97 2.24 -8.02
C PRO A 130 -15.67 3.24 -9.14
N MET A 131 -14.59 4.02 -9.04
CA MET A 131 -14.20 4.98 -10.07
C MET A 131 -13.92 4.27 -11.41
N PHE A 132 -14.41 4.85 -12.52
CA PHE A 132 -14.09 4.39 -13.87
C PHE A 132 -12.68 4.83 -14.28
N HIS A 133 -11.74 3.91 -14.33
CA HIS A 133 -10.36 4.19 -14.76
C HIS A 133 -9.73 2.94 -15.41
N PRO A 134 -9.98 2.70 -16.72
CA PRO A 134 -9.56 1.46 -17.39
C PRO A 134 -8.05 1.16 -17.34
N LEU A 135 -7.19 2.19 -17.34
CA LEU A 135 -5.75 1.98 -17.24
C LEU A 135 -5.36 1.41 -15.86
N CYS A 136 -5.94 1.96 -14.78
CA CYS A 136 -5.72 1.43 -13.43
C CYS A 136 -6.31 0.03 -13.28
N ASP A 137 -7.49 -0.22 -13.86
CA ASP A 137 -8.13 -1.54 -13.83
C ASP A 137 -7.30 -2.58 -14.57
N GLY A 138 -6.74 -2.24 -15.73
CA GLY A 138 -5.82 -3.12 -16.45
C GLY A 138 -4.54 -3.39 -15.70
N SER A 139 -3.94 -2.34 -15.10
CA SER A 139 -2.74 -2.47 -14.26
C SER A 139 -2.99 -3.33 -13.03
N ALA A 140 -4.16 -3.22 -12.38
CA ALA A 140 -4.53 -4.04 -11.23
C ALA A 140 -4.60 -5.53 -11.59
N LEU A 141 -5.27 -5.88 -12.69
CA LEU A 141 -5.40 -7.28 -13.12
C LEU A 141 -4.05 -7.88 -13.52
N GLU A 142 -3.20 -7.13 -14.23
CA GLU A 142 -1.87 -7.62 -14.58
C GLU A 142 -0.95 -7.70 -13.34
N SER A 143 -1.07 -6.78 -12.39
CA SER A 143 -0.42 -6.89 -11.08
C SER A 143 -0.76 -8.21 -10.39
N LEU A 144 -2.07 -8.54 -10.29
CA LEU A 144 -2.54 -9.79 -9.69
C LEU A 144 -2.01 -11.02 -10.43
N ASN A 145 -1.97 -10.98 -11.76
CA ASN A 145 -1.43 -12.07 -12.60
C ASN A 145 0.06 -12.31 -12.33
N LEU A 146 0.88 -11.26 -12.29
CA LEU A 146 2.32 -11.37 -12.04
C LEU A 146 2.63 -11.81 -10.61
N ILE A 147 1.97 -11.19 -9.62
CA ILE A 147 2.19 -11.51 -8.21
C ILE A 147 1.78 -12.94 -7.89
N SER A 148 0.63 -13.41 -8.38
CA SER A 148 0.16 -14.78 -8.10
C SER A 148 1.10 -15.85 -8.65
N LYS A 149 1.78 -15.57 -9.77
CA LYS A 149 2.77 -16.48 -10.38
C LYS A 149 4.13 -16.44 -9.68
N SER A 150 4.48 -15.32 -9.09
CA SER A 150 5.86 -15.03 -8.67
C SER A 150 6.07 -15.08 -7.16
N LEU A 151 5.04 -14.78 -6.36
CA LEU A 151 5.21 -14.54 -4.92
C LEU A 151 5.78 -15.75 -4.18
N TYR A 152 5.22 -16.94 -4.40
CA TYR A 152 5.73 -18.14 -3.74
C TYR A 152 7.16 -18.45 -4.15
N LEU A 153 7.45 -18.34 -5.45
CA LEU A 153 8.80 -18.58 -5.97
C LEU A 153 9.80 -17.57 -5.40
N ALA A 154 9.43 -16.30 -5.30
CA ALA A 154 10.30 -15.28 -4.72
C ALA A 154 10.56 -15.49 -3.21
N VAL A 155 9.62 -16.12 -2.48
CA VAL A 155 9.77 -16.45 -1.05
C VAL A 155 10.56 -17.75 -0.86
N GLU A 156 10.28 -18.79 -1.64
CA GLU A 156 10.84 -20.14 -1.49
C GLU A 156 12.21 -20.26 -2.19
N GLU A 157 12.43 -19.51 -3.27
CA GLU A 157 13.66 -19.46 -4.08
C GLU A 157 14.19 -18.01 -4.13
N PRO A 158 14.82 -17.51 -3.08
CA PRO A 158 15.14 -16.07 -2.95
C PRO A 158 16.05 -15.53 -4.04
N ASP A 159 16.86 -16.37 -4.69
CA ASP A 159 17.77 -16.02 -5.78
C ASP A 159 17.12 -16.15 -7.17
N ASN A 160 15.84 -16.53 -7.27
CA ASN A 160 15.10 -16.64 -8.52
C ASN A 160 14.80 -15.25 -9.10
N LEU A 161 15.69 -14.76 -9.96
CA LEU A 161 15.62 -13.40 -10.53
C LEU A 161 14.35 -13.20 -11.39
N VAL A 162 13.84 -14.25 -12.04
CA VAL A 162 12.60 -14.18 -12.83
C VAL A 162 11.40 -13.92 -11.89
N ALA A 163 11.34 -14.64 -10.77
CA ALA A 163 10.31 -14.43 -9.77
C ALA A 163 10.42 -13.03 -9.12
N ARG A 164 11.64 -12.58 -8.79
CA ARG A 164 11.89 -11.23 -8.31
C ARG A 164 11.45 -10.16 -9.32
N GLY A 165 11.73 -10.40 -10.60
CA GLY A 165 11.27 -9.55 -11.70
C GLY A 165 9.75 -9.47 -11.79
N GLY A 166 9.06 -10.62 -11.70
CA GLY A 166 7.60 -10.68 -11.67
C GLY A 166 7.01 -9.92 -10.47
N MET A 167 7.63 -10.06 -9.28
CA MET A 167 7.20 -9.36 -8.08
C MET A 167 7.38 -7.85 -8.18
N ILE A 168 8.53 -7.36 -8.63
CA ILE A 168 8.78 -5.92 -8.64
C ILE A 168 7.94 -5.21 -9.71
N VAL A 169 7.70 -5.84 -10.87
CA VAL A 169 6.79 -5.31 -11.89
C VAL A 169 5.34 -5.38 -11.41
N GLY A 170 4.93 -6.48 -10.78
CA GLY A 170 3.61 -6.60 -10.15
C GLY A 170 3.35 -5.53 -9.10
N SER A 171 4.34 -5.26 -8.23
CA SER A 171 4.28 -4.18 -7.24
C SER A 171 4.12 -2.81 -7.90
N TYR A 172 4.93 -2.51 -8.89
CA TYR A 172 4.84 -1.28 -9.68
C TYR A 172 3.44 -1.10 -10.30
N LEU A 173 2.88 -2.14 -10.91
CA LEU A 173 1.53 -2.08 -11.50
C LEU A 173 0.44 -1.93 -10.43
N GLY A 174 0.61 -2.53 -9.24
CA GLY A 174 -0.24 -2.30 -8.08
C GLY A 174 -0.22 -0.83 -7.64
N GLY A 175 0.98 -0.20 -7.65
CA GLY A 175 1.16 1.22 -7.41
C GLY A 175 0.42 2.10 -8.42
N VAL A 176 0.40 1.73 -9.69
CA VAL A 176 -0.42 2.42 -10.71
C VAL A 176 -1.92 2.17 -10.48
N ALA A 177 -2.30 0.98 -10.04
CA ALA A 177 -3.71 0.64 -9.82
C ALA A 177 -4.35 1.49 -8.72
N PHE A 178 -3.65 1.75 -7.61
CA PHE A 178 -4.21 2.52 -6.51
C PHE A 178 -4.24 4.05 -6.73
N LEU A 179 -3.87 4.54 -7.90
CA LEU A 179 -4.23 5.92 -8.30
C LEU A 179 -5.74 6.13 -8.33
N LYS A 180 -6.54 5.06 -8.43
CA LYS A 180 -8.00 5.11 -8.21
C LYS A 180 -8.38 5.33 -6.75
N GLY A 181 -7.50 4.98 -5.84
CA GLY A 181 -7.69 4.95 -4.41
C GLY A 181 -7.51 3.55 -3.83
N LEU A 182 -7.65 3.47 -2.52
CA LEU A 182 -7.56 2.26 -1.70
C LEU A 182 -8.87 2.07 -0.93
N GLY A 183 -8.85 1.24 0.11
CA GLY A 183 -10.07 0.94 0.88
C GLY A 183 -9.80 0.73 2.36
N LEU A 184 -10.71 0.00 3.00
CA LEU A 184 -10.70 -0.21 4.45
C LEU A 184 -9.51 -1.01 4.96
N VAL A 185 -8.89 -1.87 4.15
CA VAL A 185 -7.66 -2.57 4.57
C VAL A 185 -6.60 -1.54 4.90
N HIS A 186 -6.33 -0.62 3.98
CA HIS A 186 -5.33 0.43 4.19
C HIS A 186 -5.76 1.45 5.25
N ALA A 187 -7.02 1.87 5.27
CA ALA A 187 -7.51 2.83 6.26
C ALA A 187 -7.31 2.34 7.70
N ILE A 188 -7.58 1.07 7.99
CA ILE A 188 -7.36 0.47 9.31
C ILE A 188 -5.86 0.28 9.58
N SER A 189 -5.13 -0.26 8.61
CA SER A 189 -3.71 -0.57 8.73
C SER A 189 -2.84 0.67 8.99
N HIS A 190 -3.15 1.81 8.36
CA HIS A 190 -2.43 3.06 8.60
C HIS A 190 -2.47 3.49 10.07
N MET A 191 -3.63 3.34 10.70
CA MET A 191 -3.81 3.72 12.10
C MET A 191 -3.16 2.73 13.05
N VAL A 192 -3.26 1.42 12.76
CA VAL A 192 -2.53 0.38 13.52
C VAL A 192 -1.03 0.59 13.42
N GLY A 193 -0.50 0.81 12.21
CA GLY A 193 0.93 1.05 11.99
C GLY A 193 1.44 2.32 12.66
N ALA A 194 0.62 3.39 12.70
CA ALA A 194 0.99 4.64 13.34
C ALA A 194 1.08 4.53 14.88
N GLU A 195 0.22 3.71 15.50
CA GLU A 195 0.20 3.56 16.96
C GLU A 195 1.12 2.45 17.47
N TYR A 196 1.23 1.34 16.75
CA TYR A 196 1.92 0.13 17.23
C TYR A 196 3.22 -0.19 16.47
N ASN A 197 3.59 0.67 15.50
CA ASN A 197 4.80 0.50 14.68
C ASN A 197 4.90 -0.90 14.04
N THR A 198 3.77 -1.46 13.62
CA THR A 198 3.69 -2.75 12.94
C THR A 198 4.18 -2.64 11.50
N HIS A 199 4.68 -3.74 10.92
CA HIS A 199 5.07 -3.75 9.51
C HIS A 199 3.82 -3.60 8.63
N HIS A 200 3.77 -2.59 7.78
CA HIS A 200 2.60 -2.19 6.99
C HIS A 200 1.99 -3.35 6.18
N GLY A 201 2.80 -4.01 5.34
CA GLY A 201 2.32 -5.12 4.52
C GLY A 201 1.83 -6.33 5.33
N LEU A 202 2.46 -6.62 6.50
CA LEU A 202 1.97 -7.66 7.40
C LEU A 202 0.63 -7.27 8.01
N THR A 203 0.48 -6.03 8.44
CA THR A 203 -0.77 -5.51 9.01
C THR A 203 -1.90 -5.58 7.99
N ASN A 204 -1.64 -5.13 6.74
CA ASN A 204 -2.57 -5.25 5.63
C ASN A 204 -2.97 -6.71 5.36
N ALA A 205 -2.00 -7.63 5.33
CA ALA A 205 -2.25 -9.05 5.10
C ALA A 205 -3.16 -9.69 6.15
N ILE A 206 -3.02 -9.29 7.43
CA ILE A 206 -3.87 -9.79 8.51
C ILE A 206 -5.29 -9.22 8.41
N ILE A 207 -5.46 -7.95 8.06
CA ILE A 207 -6.76 -7.28 7.96
C ILE A 207 -7.53 -7.74 6.72
N LEU A 208 -6.85 -8.09 5.63
CA LEU A 208 -7.44 -8.39 4.32
C LEU A 208 -8.64 -9.34 4.39
N PRO A 209 -8.60 -10.53 5.05
CA PRO A 209 -9.72 -11.47 5.03
C PRO A 209 -11.01 -10.88 5.59
N THR A 210 -10.90 -10.16 6.70
CA THR A 210 -12.04 -9.53 7.37
C THR A 210 -12.71 -8.48 6.48
N VAL A 211 -11.89 -7.61 5.84
CA VAL A 211 -12.41 -6.56 4.96
C VAL A 211 -12.95 -7.13 3.66
N MET A 212 -12.35 -8.20 3.11
CA MET A 212 -12.87 -8.85 1.90
C MET A 212 -14.22 -9.51 2.15
N GLU A 213 -14.45 -10.11 3.32
CA GLU A 213 -15.76 -10.63 3.69
C GLU A 213 -16.86 -9.54 3.67
N TYR A 214 -16.49 -8.31 4.05
CA TYR A 214 -17.39 -7.16 4.04
C TYR A 214 -17.58 -6.56 2.64
N ASN A 215 -16.50 -6.39 1.87
CA ASN A 215 -16.49 -5.64 0.62
C ASN A 215 -16.95 -6.43 -0.61
N LEU A 216 -16.61 -7.74 -0.70
CA LEU A 216 -16.80 -8.50 -1.93
C LEU A 216 -18.25 -8.82 -2.31
N PRO A 217 -19.22 -9.00 -1.37
CA PRO A 217 -20.60 -9.10 -1.76
C PRO A 217 -21.09 -7.88 -2.54
N GLY A 218 -21.61 -8.12 -3.76
CA GLY A 218 -21.98 -7.07 -4.72
C GLY A 218 -20.88 -6.70 -5.74
N LEU A 219 -19.72 -7.35 -5.68
CA LEU A 219 -18.61 -7.16 -6.63
C LEU A 219 -18.30 -8.44 -7.43
N GLU A 220 -19.29 -9.31 -7.66
CA GLU A 220 -19.12 -10.64 -8.26
C GLU A 220 -18.38 -10.60 -9.59
N GLU A 221 -18.70 -9.65 -10.47
CA GLU A 221 -18.02 -9.50 -11.76
C GLU A 221 -16.55 -9.07 -11.61
N LYS A 222 -16.24 -8.21 -10.63
CA LYS A 222 -14.86 -7.84 -10.34
C LYS A 222 -14.09 -9.01 -9.73
N VAL A 223 -14.73 -9.76 -8.82
CA VAL A 223 -14.17 -10.96 -8.21
C VAL A 223 -13.83 -12.01 -9.26
N LYS A 224 -14.74 -12.24 -10.22
CA LYS A 224 -14.50 -13.17 -11.33
C LYS A 224 -13.24 -12.79 -12.09
N ARG A 225 -13.10 -11.52 -12.50
CA ARG A 225 -11.92 -11.05 -13.25
C ARG A 225 -10.62 -11.10 -12.43
N MET A 226 -10.67 -10.80 -11.12
CA MET A 226 -9.53 -10.96 -10.22
C MET A 226 -9.14 -12.44 -10.09
N SER A 227 -10.12 -13.34 -9.94
CA SER A 227 -9.90 -14.80 -9.87
C SER A 227 -9.25 -15.33 -11.16
N GLU A 228 -9.73 -14.88 -12.32
CA GLU A 228 -9.15 -15.23 -13.62
C GLU A 228 -7.69 -14.76 -13.73
N ALA A 229 -7.41 -13.52 -13.34
CA ALA A 229 -6.06 -12.96 -13.34
C ALA A 229 -5.11 -13.73 -12.40
N MET A 230 -5.59 -14.16 -11.23
CA MET A 230 -4.84 -14.94 -10.25
C MET A 230 -4.83 -16.45 -10.56
N GLN A 231 -5.49 -16.89 -11.64
CA GLN A 231 -5.59 -18.29 -12.05
C GLN A 231 -6.25 -19.20 -10.99
N PHE A 232 -7.21 -18.65 -10.24
CA PHE A 232 -8.03 -19.46 -9.34
C PHE A 232 -9.07 -20.26 -10.13
N ASN A 233 -9.34 -21.50 -9.73
CA ASN A 233 -10.33 -22.35 -10.39
C ASN A 233 -11.78 -21.99 -10.05
N ASP A 234 -12.01 -21.47 -8.84
CA ASP A 234 -13.33 -21.03 -8.38
C ASP A 234 -13.39 -19.51 -8.42
N HIS A 235 -14.25 -18.98 -9.28
CA HIS A 235 -14.41 -17.55 -9.52
C HIS A 235 -15.54 -16.91 -8.70
N SER A 236 -16.18 -17.68 -7.79
CA SER A 236 -17.16 -17.16 -6.86
C SER A 236 -16.48 -16.28 -5.77
N VAL A 237 -17.27 -15.44 -5.11
CA VAL A 237 -16.78 -14.66 -3.95
C VAL A 237 -16.20 -15.57 -2.87
N GLU A 238 -16.87 -16.69 -2.58
CA GLU A 238 -16.38 -17.64 -1.59
C GLU A 238 -15.10 -18.36 -2.03
N GLY A 239 -15.02 -18.75 -3.31
CA GLY A 239 -13.83 -19.34 -3.89
C GLY A 239 -12.64 -18.41 -3.85
N PHE A 240 -12.84 -17.13 -4.16
CA PHE A 240 -11.81 -16.11 -4.08
C PHE A 240 -11.27 -15.93 -2.65
N LYS A 241 -12.17 -15.79 -1.65
CA LYS A 241 -11.81 -15.69 -0.23
C LYS A 241 -11.02 -16.92 0.25
N ASN A 242 -11.50 -18.11 -0.09
CA ASN A 242 -10.85 -19.35 0.28
C ASN A 242 -9.44 -19.48 -0.30
N ASN A 243 -9.25 -19.07 -1.54
CA ASN A 243 -7.91 -19.08 -2.18
C ASN A 243 -6.99 -18.03 -1.55
N LEU A 244 -7.48 -16.82 -1.25
CA LEU A 244 -6.69 -15.83 -0.51
C LEU A 244 -6.27 -16.37 0.87
N ASN A 245 -7.18 -16.97 1.62
CA ASN A 245 -6.87 -17.53 2.94
C ASN A 245 -5.78 -18.62 2.84
N LYS A 246 -5.88 -19.53 1.87
CA LYS A 246 -4.82 -20.53 1.61
C LYS A 246 -3.47 -19.89 1.27
N MET A 247 -3.47 -18.78 0.53
CA MET A 247 -2.23 -18.05 0.24
C MET A 247 -1.62 -17.47 1.52
N LEU A 248 -2.43 -16.84 2.36
CA LEU A 248 -1.97 -16.27 3.63
C LEU A 248 -1.43 -17.36 4.57
N ASP A 249 -2.08 -18.52 4.64
CA ASP A 249 -1.62 -19.66 5.44
C ASP A 249 -0.28 -20.20 4.94
N ARG A 250 -0.12 -20.39 3.62
CA ARG A 250 1.15 -20.82 3.02
C ARG A 250 2.29 -19.84 3.29
N LEU A 251 2.00 -18.55 3.29
CA LEU A 251 2.96 -17.48 3.59
C LEU A 251 3.15 -17.25 5.10
N LYS A 252 2.50 -18.06 5.95
CA LYS A 252 2.59 -17.99 7.41
C LYS A 252 2.21 -16.63 7.98
N ILE A 253 1.19 -16.00 7.40
CA ILE A 253 0.64 -14.74 7.92
C ILE A 253 -0.18 -15.06 9.18
N PRO A 254 0.02 -14.35 10.30
CA PRO A 254 -0.78 -14.50 11.51
C PRO A 254 -2.28 -14.33 11.29
N ASN A 255 -3.10 -14.92 12.15
CA ASN A 255 -4.56 -14.88 12.04
C ASN A 255 -5.20 -13.65 12.68
N GLY A 256 -4.47 -12.92 13.51
CA GLY A 256 -4.97 -11.74 14.19
C GLY A 256 -3.86 -10.74 14.50
N LEU A 257 -4.22 -9.46 14.59
CA LEU A 257 -3.27 -8.41 14.94
C LEU A 257 -2.76 -8.55 16.39
N ASN A 258 -3.50 -9.25 17.27
CA ASN A 258 -3.06 -9.57 18.62
C ASN A 258 -1.78 -10.43 18.62
N GLU A 259 -1.57 -11.27 17.62
CA GLU A 259 -0.37 -12.10 17.48
C GLU A 259 0.89 -11.27 17.16
N ILE A 260 0.70 -10.03 16.72
CA ILE A 260 1.81 -9.07 16.46
C ILE A 260 1.82 -7.91 17.47
N GLY A 261 1.14 -8.07 18.61
CA GLY A 261 1.21 -7.17 19.75
C GLY A 261 0.20 -6.02 19.75
N VAL A 262 -0.83 -6.05 18.92
CA VAL A 262 -1.91 -5.05 18.94
C VAL A 262 -2.98 -5.47 19.95
N PRO A 263 -3.24 -4.70 21.01
CA PRO A 263 -4.20 -5.06 22.06
C PRO A 263 -5.65 -4.85 21.59
N GLU A 264 -6.59 -5.62 22.19
CA GLU A 264 -8.00 -5.56 21.80
C GLU A 264 -8.68 -4.22 22.14
N ASP A 265 -8.29 -3.61 23.26
CA ASP A 265 -8.92 -2.38 23.77
C ASP A 265 -8.72 -1.14 22.90
N CYS A 266 -7.87 -1.23 21.86
CA CYS A 266 -7.64 -0.12 20.94
C CYS A 266 -8.68 -0.01 19.81
N PHE A 267 -9.53 -1.02 19.59
CA PHE A 267 -10.34 -1.15 18.37
C PHE A 267 -11.23 0.07 18.09
N GLU A 268 -11.87 0.64 19.11
CA GLU A 268 -12.73 1.82 18.92
C GLU A 268 -11.94 3.05 18.46
N ARG A 269 -10.79 3.29 19.08
CA ARG A 269 -9.90 4.39 18.73
C ARG A 269 -9.31 4.24 17.34
N ILE A 270 -8.86 3.05 16.98
CA ILE A 270 -8.36 2.74 15.63
C ILE A 270 -9.49 2.95 14.61
N ALA A 271 -10.69 2.43 14.85
CA ALA A 271 -11.83 2.61 13.95
C ALA A 271 -12.19 4.08 13.73
N GLN A 272 -12.24 4.87 14.80
CA GLN A 272 -12.51 6.32 14.70
C GLN A 272 -11.46 7.05 13.85
N LYS A 273 -10.18 6.75 14.04
CA LYS A 273 -9.09 7.33 13.25
C LYS A 273 -9.12 6.86 11.80
N SER A 274 -9.46 5.59 11.55
CA SER A 274 -9.56 5.02 10.20
C SER A 274 -10.60 5.73 9.33
N MET A 275 -11.67 6.24 9.93
CA MET A 275 -12.68 7.03 9.21
C MET A 275 -12.17 8.41 8.76
N LEU A 276 -11.06 8.88 9.32
CA LEU A 276 -10.40 10.12 8.92
C LEU A 276 -9.33 9.88 7.84
N ASP A 277 -9.01 8.63 7.55
CA ASP A 277 -8.05 8.28 6.50
C ASP A 277 -8.66 8.48 5.11
N GLN A 278 -7.86 8.95 4.16
CA GLN A 278 -8.31 9.16 2.78
C GLN A 278 -8.85 7.88 2.12
N ALA A 279 -8.26 6.72 2.42
CA ALA A 279 -8.64 5.44 1.84
C ALA A 279 -10.05 5.00 2.28
N TYR A 280 -10.52 5.41 3.47
CA TYR A 280 -11.86 5.12 3.93
C TYR A 280 -12.93 5.62 2.95
N GLY A 281 -12.79 6.86 2.46
CA GLY A 281 -13.76 7.49 1.56
C GLY A 281 -13.81 6.85 0.16
N GLN A 282 -12.83 6.03 -0.18
CA GLN A 282 -12.68 5.39 -1.50
C GLN A 282 -13.11 3.92 -1.49
N ASN A 283 -13.41 3.36 -0.32
CA ASN A 283 -13.84 1.97 -0.19
C ASN A 283 -15.09 1.69 -1.04
N PRO A 284 -15.20 0.52 -1.72
CA PRO A 284 -16.32 0.23 -2.61
C PRO A 284 -17.69 0.22 -1.91
N LYS A 285 -17.70 -0.11 -0.62
CA LYS A 285 -18.89 -0.10 0.23
C LYS A 285 -18.69 0.90 1.35
N LYS A 286 -19.63 1.86 1.47
CA LYS A 286 -19.58 2.84 2.56
C LYS A 286 -19.88 2.13 3.89
N ALA A 287 -18.93 2.16 4.81
CA ALA A 287 -19.03 1.57 6.12
C ALA A 287 -19.43 2.62 7.18
N THR A 288 -20.28 2.25 8.12
CA THR A 288 -20.56 3.04 9.32
C THR A 288 -19.42 2.89 10.33
N LEU A 289 -19.37 3.78 11.33
CA LEU A 289 -18.37 3.67 12.41
C LEU A 289 -18.51 2.32 13.15
N GLU A 290 -19.72 1.84 13.39
CA GLU A 290 -19.93 0.56 14.07
C GLU A 290 -19.43 -0.61 13.23
N GLU A 291 -19.68 -0.62 11.92
CA GLU A 291 -19.11 -1.64 11.02
C GLU A 291 -17.57 -1.59 11.02
N VAL A 292 -16.94 -0.40 10.98
CA VAL A 292 -15.48 -0.28 11.05
C VAL A 292 -14.95 -0.77 12.40
N LYS A 293 -15.65 -0.53 13.52
CA LYS A 293 -15.29 -1.08 14.83
C LYS A 293 -15.33 -2.61 14.83
N GLU A 294 -16.40 -3.20 14.29
CA GLU A 294 -16.55 -4.66 14.18
C GLU A 294 -15.41 -5.27 13.32
N LEU A 295 -15.15 -4.70 12.16
CA LEU A 295 -14.07 -5.13 11.28
C LEU A 295 -12.69 -5.02 11.96
N THR A 296 -12.44 -3.93 12.68
CA THR A 296 -11.20 -3.72 13.40
C THR A 296 -11.03 -4.75 14.53
N LEU A 297 -12.07 -4.95 15.35
CA LEU A 297 -12.06 -5.92 16.44
C LEU A 297 -11.87 -7.35 15.92
N LYS A 298 -12.57 -7.72 14.84
CA LYS A 298 -12.41 -9.02 14.20
C LYS A 298 -11.00 -9.21 13.68
N SER A 299 -10.40 -8.20 13.05
CA SER A 299 -9.03 -8.25 12.56
C SER A 299 -7.99 -8.37 13.69
N ILE A 300 -8.29 -7.83 14.88
CA ILE A 300 -7.42 -7.98 16.05
C ILE A 300 -7.49 -9.40 16.60
N LYS A 301 -8.70 -9.97 16.75
CA LYS A 301 -8.90 -11.25 17.40
C LYS A 301 -8.61 -12.45 16.50
N LYS A 302 -9.30 -12.50 15.37
CA LYS A 302 -9.21 -13.60 14.41
C LYS A 302 -9.81 -13.17 13.08
N ALA A 303 -8.95 -12.80 12.13
CA ALA A 303 -9.35 -12.28 10.82
C ALA A 303 -9.89 -13.36 9.86
N ARG A 304 -9.49 -14.65 10.02
CA ARG A 304 -9.92 -15.80 9.21
C ARG A 304 -10.05 -17.09 10.00
#